data_297cc3a6dde03c2dfd905eeaff5f5309
#
_entry.id   297cc3a6dde03c2dfd905eeaff5f5309
#
_cell.length_a   1.000
_cell.length_b   1.000
_cell.length_c   1.000
_cell.angle_alpha   90.00
_cell.angle_beta   90.00
_cell.angle_gamma   90.00
#
_symmetry.space_group_name_H-M   'P 1'
#
loop_
_entity.id
_entity.type
_entity.pdbx_description
1 polymer ?
#
loop_
_entity_poly.entity_id
_entity_poly.type
_entity_poly.pdbx_seq_one_letter_code
_entity_poly.pdbx_strand_id
1 'polypeptide(L)'
;MDSLHNKTVNAMPAPTWYRLKMNGSSPELAPYTEIVHDMSIDAENGSLDAAFFGAAGDFDAAMSAAQDAWLATHPRTVECGAGAGNGTGDDDANGTGGADQAATHASSTTLDAPAQSLYQQQAQAQEDAHDIRATFETGMGTQAEAWFAECAQQPFVLRVPRNTRLKAHLQINAHNNALNCNSIDVIAEENADLALTINVDSPHEGAGALATQLRIFAADGARVSLVRTQTLNNTYTDINNIGFITLNNARVTIQETVLGATNVYGGIAGDLRGDASQCTLLLDYLGFSTQLRDFNYSVKHHGLKTECLIKANGVLTQHSKKVLRGTIDLIHGCKGSAGQENETVLLVDDDVENLTVPVILCNEDDVAGNHGATIGHVRAEQMFYLASRGLSKQAAEQMFVSALLEKAALNAAQNEGANSNSYHGICRLGSNVIDDFAIRLASHDIDLAPLTHKEAHMQAEQKASEGTHE
;
A
#
# COMPACT_ATOMS: atom_id res chain seq x y z
N MET A 1 -3.93 26.27 -9.77
CA MET A 1 -3.97 24.84 -9.40
C MET A 1 -4.97 24.66 -8.29
N ASP A 2 -5.96 23.82 -8.48
CA ASP A 2 -6.87 23.45 -7.40
C ASP A 2 -6.06 22.66 -6.36
N SER A 3 -6.05 23.17 -5.14
CA SER A 3 -5.35 22.51 -4.04
C SER A 3 -6.06 21.18 -3.72
N LEU A 4 -5.32 20.18 -3.22
CA LEU A 4 -5.87 18.95 -2.68
C LEU A 4 -6.82 19.21 -1.49
N HIS A 5 -6.82 20.44 -0.99
CA HIS A 5 -7.58 20.99 0.13
C HIS A 5 -9.02 20.80 -0.14
N ASN A 6 -9.80 20.40 -0.66
CA ASN A 6 -11.25 20.13 -0.76
C ASN A 6 -11.53 18.77 -1.44
N LYS A 7 -10.47 18.00 -1.69
CA LYS A 7 -10.63 16.68 -2.29
C LYS A 7 -10.71 15.62 -1.20
N THR A 8 -11.54 14.64 -1.37
CA THR A 8 -11.61 13.48 -0.46
C THR A 8 -10.61 12.45 -0.91
N VAL A 9 -9.70 12.06 -0.02
CA VAL A 9 -8.72 11.00 -0.23
C VAL A 9 -8.94 9.89 0.80
N ASN A 10 -8.34 8.74 0.60
CA ASN A 10 -8.44 7.60 1.51
C ASN A 10 -9.90 7.20 1.78
N ALA A 11 -10.77 7.29 0.77
CA ALA A 11 -12.18 6.97 0.91
C ALA A 11 -12.38 5.46 1.06
N MET A 12 -13.28 5.10 1.97
CA MET A 12 -13.68 3.69 2.15
C MET A 12 -14.61 3.25 1.03
N PRO A 13 -14.49 2.01 0.54
CA PRO A 13 -15.39 1.47 -0.50
C PRO A 13 -16.84 1.31 0.01
N ALA A 14 -17.02 1.10 1.32
CA ALA A 14 -18.32 0.99 1.97
C ALA A 14 -18.37 1.90 3.20
N PRO A 15 -18.91 3.13 3.10
CA PRO A 15 -18.99 4.06 4.24
C PRO A 15 -19.87 3.50 5.34
N THR A 16 -19.31 3.16 6.49
CA THR A 16 -20.03 2.56 7.62
C THR A 16 -20.02 3.42 8.88
N TRP A 17 -18.99 4.27 9.04
CA TRP A 17 -18.72 5.02 10.25
C TRP A 17 -18.93 6.51 10.10
N TYR A 18 -20.09 6.90 9.56
CA TYR A 18 -20.39 8.31 9.26
C TYR A 18 -20.20 9.26 10.44
N ARG A 19 -20.56 8.85 11.66
CA ARG A 19 -20.44 9.70 12.85
C ARG A 19 -19.00 9.93 13.29
N LEU A 20 -18.09 9.01 12.99
CA LEU A 20 -16.69 9.07 13.39
C LEU A 20 -15.81 9.78 12.37
N LYS A 21 -16.38 10.24 11.24
CA LYS A 21 -15.65 10.90 10.14
C LYS A 21 -14.43 10.10 9.66
N MET A 22 -14.55 8.78 9.61
CA MET A 22 -13.47 7.85 9.22
C MET A 22 -13.56 7.42 7.77
N ASN A 23 -14.63 7.77 7.06
CA ASN A 23 -14.92 7.28 5.71
C ASN A 23 -14.02 7.86 4.62
N GLY A 24 -13.25 8.86 4.93
CA GLY A 24 -12.31 9.53 4.05
C GLY A 24 -11.65 10.71 4.76
N SER A 25 -10.63 11.28 4.16
CA SER A 25 -9.89 12.43 4.66
C SER A 25 -9.84 13.55 3.64
N SER A 26 -9.66 14.76 4.10
CA SER A 26 -9.44 15.94 3.26
C SER A 26 -8.12 16.57 3.69
N PRO A 27 -7.03 16.39 2.94
CA PRO A 27 -5.74 16.96 3.28
C PRO A 27 -5.77 18.48 3.30
N GLU A 28 -5.22 19.07 4.36
CA GLU A 28 -4.99 20.50 4.44
C GLU A 28 -3.57 20.79 3.95
N LEU A 29 -3.45 21.27 2.73
CA LEU A 29 -2.18 21.73 2.17
C LEU A 29 -2.16 23.24 2.10
N ALA A 30 -1.05 23.84 2.54
CA ALA A 30 -0.78 25.24 2.27
C ALA A 30 -0.73 25.51 0.76
N PRO A 31 -1.16 26.69 0.29
CA PRO A 31 -1.01 27.04 -1.10
C PRO A 31 0.47 27.29 -1.42
N TYR A 32 1.16 26.29 -1.92
CA TYR A 32 2.54 26.42 -2.36
C TYR A 32 2.62 27.15 -3.70
N THR A 33 3.52 28.11 -3.79
CA THR A 33 3.76 28.88 -5.04
C THR A 33 4.80 28.21 -5.93
N GLU A 34 5.59 27.29 -5.36
CA GLU A 34 6.63 26.55 -6.05
C GLU A 34 6.33 25.06 -5.98
N ILE A 35 6.37 24.41 -7.15
CA ILE A 35 6.34 22.95 -7.28
C ILE A 35 7.70 22.53 -7.82
N VAL A 36 8.34 21.62 -7.12
CA VAL A 36 9.62 21.03 -7.50
C VAL A 36 9.45 19.53 -7.77
N HIS A 37 10.37 18.96 -8.52
CA HIS A 37 10.38 17.54 -8.87
C HIS A 37 11.79 16.99 -8.63
N ASP A 38 12.19 17.00 -7.36
CA ASP A 38 13.53 16.62 -6.93
C ASP A 38 13.55 15.20 -6.40
N MET A 39 14.18 14.34 -7.19
CA MET A 39 14.52 12.98 -6.80
C MET A 39 15.81 12.54 -7.49
N SER A 40 16.56 11.69 -6.82
CA SER A 40 17.74 11.05 -7.39
C SER A 40 17.64 9.54 -7.24
N ILE A 41 18.11 8.81 -8.24
CA ILE A 41 18.11 7.35 -8.26
C ILE A 41 19.50 6.83 -8.58
N ASP A 42 19.93 5.84 -7.80
CA ASP A 42 21.21 5.15 -7.97
C ASP A 42 20.96 3.62 -7.96
N ALA A 43 21.83 2.88 -8.66
CA ALA A 43 21.89 1.43 -8.51
C ALA A 43 22.97 1.04 -7.50
N GLU A 44 22.82 -0.13 -6.86
CA GLU A 44 23.78 -0.63 -5.87
C GLU A 44 25.24 -0.64 -6.38
N ASN A 45 25.46 -0.86 -7.69
CA ASN A 45 26.78 -0.99 -8.30
C ASN A 45 27.19 0.23 -9.14
N GLY A 46 26.55 1.39 -8.98
CA GLY A 46 26.86 2.62 -9.72
C GLY A 46 25.64 3.23 -10.41
N SER A 47 25.83 3.93 -11.53
CA SER A 47 24.74 4.54 -12.27
C SER A 47 23.84 3.49 -12.92
N LEU A 48 22.53 3.73 -12.95
CA LEU A 48 21.58 2.90 -13.70
C LEU A 48 21.92 2.89 -15.19
N ASP A 49 21.94 1.69 -15.78
CA ASP A 49 22.07 1.54 -17.22
C ASP A 49 20.81 2.07 -17.93
N ALA A 50 20.96 2.59 -19.14
CA ALA A 50 19.87 3.10 -19.96
C ALA A 50 18.75 2.05 -20.20
N ALA A 51 19.06 0.75 -20.12
CA ALA A 51 18.11 -0.34 -20.25
C ALA A 51 17.03 -0.35 -19.15
N PHE A 52 17.26 0.31 -18.01
CA PHE A 52 16.32 0.38 -16.90
C PHE A 52 15.42 1.62 -16.93
N PHE A 53 15.56 2.49 -17.93
CA PHE A 53 14.68 3.63 -18.11
C PHE A 53 13.62 3.33 -19.16
N GLY A 54 12.37 3.59 -18.84
CA GLY A 54 11.24 3.51 -19.75
C GLY A 54 10.83 4.89 -20.24
N ALA A 55 9.85 4.91 -21.16
CA ALA A 55 9.24 6.12 -21.67
C ALA A 55 7.88 6.35 -20.98
N ALA A 56 7.45 7.62 -20.96
CA ALA A 56 6.10 7.96 -20.53
C ALA A 56 5.07 7.22 -21.41
N GLY A 57 4.11 6.55 -20.75
CA GLY A 57 3.12 5.69 -21.42
C GLY A 57 3.49 4.19 -21.48
N ASP A 58 4.72 3.79 -21.15
CA ASP A 58 5.11 2.37 -21.11
C ASP A 58 4.31 1.60 -20.06
N PHE A 59 3.93 2.24 -18.95
CA PHE A 59 3.08 1.63 -17.94
C PHE A 59 1.70 1.27 -18.49
N ASP A 60 1.05 2.21 -19.16
CA ASP A 60 -0.28 1.98 -19.75
C ASP A 60 -0.22 0.98 -20.91
N ALA A 61 0.89 0.95 -21.66
CA ALA A 61 1.14 -0.04 -22.69
C ALA A 61 1.32 -1.45 -22.10
N ALA A 62 2.03 -1.58 -20.97
CA ALA A 62 2.20 -2.85 -20.26
C ALA A 62 0.85 -3.38 -19.74
N MET A 63 0.03 -2.52 -19.15
CA MET A 63 -1.33 -2.91 -18.72
C MET A 63 -2.23 -3.31 -19.89
N SER A 64 -2.14 -2.61 -21.02
CA SER A 64 -2.90 -2.93 -22.23
C SER A 64 -2.52 -4.30 -22.77
N ALA A 65 -1.23 -4.59 -22.86
CA ALA A 65 -0.73 -5.89 -23.31
C ALA A 65 -1.17 -7.03 -22.39
N ALA A 66 -1.20 -6.79 -21.07
CA ALA A 66 -1.70 -7.75 -20.08
C ALA A 66 -3.21 -8.01 -20.27
N GLN A 67 -3.99 -6.98 -20.53
CA GLN A 67 -5.42 -7.11 -20.82
C GLN A 67 -5.66 -7.93 -22.08
N ASP A 68 -4.93 -7.66 -23.16
CA ASP A 68 -5.04 -8.39 -24.42
C ASP A 68 -4.68 -9.87 -24.25
N ALA A 69 -3.62 -10.16 -23.48
CA ALA A 69 -3.21 -11.53 -23.17
C ALA A 69 -4.27 -12.26 -22.32
N TRP A 70 -4.87 -11.59 -21.35
CA TRP A 70 -5.97 -12.14 -20.56
C TRP A 70 -7.19 -12.46 -21.41
N LEU A 71 -7.63 -11.55 -22.29
CA LEU A 71 -8.75 -11.74 -23.20
C LEU A 71 -8.50 -12.90 -24.19
N ALA A 72 -7.26 -13.11 -24.61
CA ALA A 72 -6.88 -14.22 -25.49
C ALA A 72 -7.08 -15.60 -24.84
N THR A 73 -6.88 -15.68 -23.52
CA THR A 73 -7.05 -16.93 -22.74
C THR A 73 -8.46 -17.09 -22.18
N HIS A 74 -9.22 -16.00 -22.07
CA HIS A 74 -10.59 -15.95 -21.59
C HIS A 74 -11.49 -15.32 -22.67
N PRO A 75 -11.72 -16.01 -23.81
CA PRO A 75 -12.52 -15.44 -24.88
C PRO A 75 -13.94 -15.15 -24.39
N ARG A 76 -14.43 -13.96 -24.72
CA ARG A 76 -15.81 -13.55 -24.39
C ARG A 76 -16.77 -14.59 -24.98
N THR A 77 -17.47 -15.33 -24.15
CA THR A 77 -18.61 -16.12 -24.59
C THR A 77 -19.75 -15.16 -24.88
N VAL A 78 -19.83 -14.69 -26.13
CA VAL A 78 -21.06 -14.06 -26.62
C VAL A 78 -22.09 -15.17 -26.71
N GLU A 79 -22.92 -15.35 -25.70
CA GLU A 79 -24.14 -16.09 -25.84
C GLU A 79 -25.05 -15.29 -26.81
N CYS A 80 -24.88 -15.55 -28.08
CA CYS A 80 -25.86 -15.18 -29.08
C CYS A 80 -27.14 -15.94 -28.73
N GLY A 81 -28.10 -15.26 -28.14
CA GLY A 81 -29.46 -15.74 -28.05
C GLY A 81 -30.05 -15.91 -29.45
N ALA A 82 -29.69 -16.97 -30.12
CA ALA A 82 -30.33 -17.41 -31.35
C ALA A 82 -31.53 -18.30 -30.99
N GLY A 83 -32.65 -17.65 -30.81
CA GLY A 83 -33.91 -18.31 -30.56
C GLY A 83 -35.01 -17.71 -31.43
N ALA A 84 -34.93 -17.80 -32.73
CA ALA A 84 -36.09 -17.60 -33.57
C ALA A 84 -36.09 -18.69 -34.67
N GLY A 85 -36.49 -19.88 -34.29
CA GLY A 85 -36.86 -20.93 -35.21
C GLY A 85 -38.30 -20.70 -35.68
N ASN A 86 -38.50 -20.18 -36.89
CA ASN A 86 -39.74 -20.27 -37.63
C ASN A 86 -39.99 -21.76 -37.98
N GLY A 87 -40.90 -22.39 -37.29
CA GLY A 87 -41.50 -23.67 -37.72
C GLY A 87 -42.82 -23.41 -38.40
N THR A 88 -42.82 -23.48 -39.73
CA THR A 88 -44.02 -23.64 -40.55
C THR A 88 -44.56 -25.06 -40.33
N GLY A 89 -45.90 -25.11 -40.12
CA GLY A 89 -46.61 -26.35 -39.85
C GLY A 89 -46.69 -27.30 -41.03
N ASP A 90 -47.15 -28.50 -40.72
CA ASP A 90 -48.19 -29.17 -41.53
C ASP A 90 -48.85 -30.28 -40.69
N ASP A 91 -50.10 -30.43 -41.00
CA ASP A 91 -51.09 -31.35 -40.45
C ASP A 91 -50.71 -32.84 -40.49
N ASP A 92 -51.20 -33.64 -39.52
CA ASP A 92 -52.21 -34.63 -39.81
C ASP A 92 -52.60 -35.46 -38.56
N ALA A 93 -53.81 -35.88 -38.61
CA ALA A 93 -54.72 -36.38 -37.63
C ALA A 93 -54.47 -37.78 -37.03
N ASN A 94 -55.11 -37.97 -35.93
CA ASN A 94 -55.89 -39.15 -35.47
C ASN A 94 -55.28 -40.05 -34.37
N GLY A 95 -56.01 -40.19 -33.28
CA GLY A 95 -56.06 -41.44 -32.53
C GLY A 95 -56.02 -41.38 -31.01
N THR A 96 -57.15 -41.11 -30.42
CA THR A 96 -57.73 -41.68 -29.16
C THR A 96 -56.86 -42.16 -27.99
N GLY A 97 -57.14 -41.60 -26.81
CA GLY A 97 -57.29 -42.40 -25.62
C GLY A 97 -56.46 -42.03 -24.38
N GLY A 98 -57.13 -41.54 -23.34
CA GLY A 98 -56.78 -41.86 -21.96
C GLY A 98 -56.07 -40.76 -21.14
N ALA A 99 -56.83 -40.27 -20.19
CA ALA A 99 -56.50 -39.33 -19.14
C ALA A 99 -55.23 -39.62 -18.36
N ASP A 100 -54.41 -38.56 -18.07
CA ASP A 100 -54.30 -38.06 -16.71
C ASP A 100 -53.57 -36.70 -16.72
N GLN A 101 -54.06 -35.82 -15.87
CA GLN A 101 -53.62 -34.43 -15.73
C GLN A 101 -52.29 -34.35 -14.97
N ALA A 102 -51.29 -33.70 -15.53
CA ALA A 102 -50.37 -32.88 -14.77
C ALA A 102 -49.90 -31.74 -15.68
N ALA A 103 -50.50 -30.56 -15.47
CA ALA A 103 -50.14 -29.31 -16.13
C ALA A 103 -48.79 -28.84 -15.64
N THR A 104 -47.75 -28.93 -16.46
CA THR A 104 -46.54 -28.12 -16.32
C THR A 104 -46.70 -26.88 -17.17
N HIS A 105 -47.17 -25.79 -16.59
CA HIS A 105 -47.03 -24.47 -17.18
C HIS A 105 -45.55 -24.07 -17.19
N ALA A 106 -44.89 -24.24 -18.28
CA ALA A 106 -43.67 -23.47 -18.57
C ALA A 106 -44.13 -22.07 -19.00
N SER A 107 -44.32 -21.16 -18.05
CA SER A 107 -44.49 -19.76 -18.35
C SER A 107 -43.13 -19.20 -18.77
N SER A 108 -42.99 -18.87 -20.05
CA SER A 108 -41.95 -17.97 -20.52
C SER A 108 -42.20 -16.60 -19.89
N THR A 109 -41.66 -16.36 -18.71
CA THR A 109 -41.59 -15.03 -18.13
C THR A 109 -40.59 -14.23 -18.92
N THR A 110 -41.09 -13.43 -19.88
CA THR A 110 -40.36 -12.27 -20.36
C THR A 110 -40.13 -11.36 -19.16
N LEU A 111 -38.87 -11.22 -18.77
CA LEU A 111 -38.46 -10.28 -17.74
C LEU A 111 -38.92 -8.87 -18.14
N ASP A 112 -39.55 -8.16 -17.22
CA ASP A 112 -39.97 -6.79 -17.43
C ASP A 112 -38.76 -5.89 -17.78
N ALA A 113 -38.95 -4.89 -18.62
CA ALA A 113 -37.91 -3.97 -19.12
C ALA A 113 -36.95 -3.42 -18.01
N PRO A 114 -37.41 -3.11 -16.77
CA PRO A 114 -36.49 -2.74 -15.69
C PRO A 114 -35.60 -3.89 -15.20
N ALA A 115 -36.07 -5.13 -15.23
CA ALA A 115 -35.26 -6.29 -14.84
C ALA A 115 -34.19 -6.62 -15.89
N GLN A 116 -34.50 -6.43 -17.18
CA GLN A 116 -33.53 -6.53 -18.26
C GLN A 116 -32.43 -5.45 -18.16
N SER A 117 -32.81 -4.22 -17.77
CA SER A 117 -31.86 -3.13 -17.55
C SER A 117 -30.91 -3.43 -16.37
N LEU A 118 -31.42 -3.99 -15.26
CA LEU A 118 -30.60 -4.40 -14.12
C LEU A 118 -29.65 -5.55 -14.47
N TYR A 119 -30.12 -6.52 -15.26
CA TYR A 119 -29.28 -7.64 -15.70
C TYR A 119 -28.16 -7.17 -16.64
N GLN A 120 -28.48 -6.26 -17.55
CA GLN A 120 -27.49 -5.63 -18.44
C GLN A 120 -26.48 -4.78 -17.68
N GLN A 121 -26.92 -4.03 -16.66
CA GLN A 121 -26.04 -3.27 -15.78
C GLN A 121 -25.13 -4.18 -14.95
N GLN A 122 -25.62 -5.30 -14.46
CA GLN A 122 -24.81 -6.28 -13.75
C GLN A 122 -23.81 -7.00 -14.66
N ALA A 123 -24.23 -7.36 -15.86
CA ALA A 123 -23.33 -7.94 -16.87
C ALA A 123 -22.22 -6.95 -17.29
N GLN A 124 -22.56 -5.69 -17.51
CA GLN A 124 -21.60 -4.64 -17.84
C GLN A 124 -20.64 -4.41 -16.65
N ALA A 125 -21.14 -4.35 -15.42
CA ALA A 125 -20.30 -4.21 -14.25
C ALA A 125 -19.34 -5.41 -14.06
N GLN A 126 -19.75 -6.61 -14.45
CA GLN A 126 -18.86 -7.79 -14.47
C GLN A 126 -17.83 -7.71 -15.59
N GLU A 127 -18.19 -7.22 -16.78
CA GLU A 127 -17.23 -6.97 -17.87
C GLU A 127 -16.21 -5.90 -17.49
N ASP A 128 -16.67 -4.79 -16.91
CA ASP A 128 -15.80 -3.70 -16.46
C ASP A 128 -14.86 -4.16 -15.33
N ALA A 129 -15.30 -5.08 -14.46
CA ALA A 129 -14.45 -5.67 -13.42
C ALA A 129 -13.27 -6.50 -13.97
N HIS A 130 -13.31 -6.90 -15.22
CA HIS A 130 -12.22 -7.62 -15.89
C HIS A 130 -11.29 -6.72 -16.72
N ASP A 131 -11.62 -5.44 -16.88
CA ASP A 131 -10.72 -4.50 -17.57
C ASP A 131 -9.63 -4.02 -16.58
N ILE A 132 -8.41 -4.49 -16.80
CA ILE A 132 -7.24 -4.20 -15.96
C ILE A 132 -7.00 -2.68 -15.84
N ARG A 133 -7.22 -1.92 -16.90
CA ARG A 133 -7.00 -0.46 -16.90
C ARG A 133 -8.12 0.28 -16.19
N ALA A 134 -9.36 -0.15 -16.41
CA ALA A 134 -10.52 0.48 -15.78
C ALA A 134 -10.59 0.22 -14.27
N THR A 135 -9.97 -0.87 -13.80
CA THR A 135 -9.98 -1.27 -12.38
C THR A 135 -8.69 -0.95 -11.64
N PHE A 136 -7.63 -0.50 -12.33
CA PHE A 136 -6.41 -0.06 -11.67
C PHE A 136 -6.69 1.19 -10.84
N GLU A 137 -6.29 1.14 -9.58
CA GLU A 137 -6.50 2.22 -8.62
C GLU A 137 -5.23 2.44 -7.80
N THR A 138 -5.08 3.65 -7.30
CA THR A 138 -4.10 3.98 -6.26
C THR A 138 -4.81 4.18 -4.91
N GLY A 139 -4.10 3.98 -3.81
CA GLY A 139 -4.70 3.86 -2.49
C GLY A 139 -5.42 5.10 -1.96
N MET A 140 -5.06 6.29 -2.45
CA MET A 140 -5.73 7.53 -2.06
C MET A 140 -6.96 7.85 -2.92
N GLY A 141 -7.18 7.09 -4.01
CA GLY A 141 -8.36 7.18 -4.87
C GLY A 141 -8.25 8.22 -5.99
N THR A 142 -9.27 8.23 -6.85
CA THR A 142 -9.27 8.95 -8.14
C THR A 142 -9.09 10.46 -8.03
N GLN A 143 -9.53 11.09 -6.93
CA GLN A 143 -9.31 12.53 -6.73
C GLN A 143 -7.84 12.87 -6.49
N ALA A 144 -7.11 11.99 -5.79
CA ALA A 144 -5.67 12.13 -5.62
C ALA A 144 -4.94 11.88 -6.95
N GLU A 145 -5.33 10.85 -7.71
CA GLU A 145 -4.76 10.56 -9.03
C GLU A 145 -4.88 11.75 -9.99
N ALA A 146 -6.08 12.34 -10.08
CA ALA A 146 -6.31 13.54 -10.89
C ALA A 146 -5.43 14.72 -10.44
N TRP A 147 -5.27 14.90 -9.13
CA TRP A 147 -4.40 15.94 -8.60
C TRP A 147 -2.93 15.69 -8.92
N PHE A 148 -2.43 14.45 -8.79
CA PHE A 148 -1.07 14.10 -9.19
C PHE A 148 -0.84 14.31 -10.70
N ALA A 149 -1.82 14.01 -11.55
CA ALA A 149 -1.74 14.26 -12.98
C ALA A 149 -1.62 15.76 -13.33
N GLU A 150 -2.16 16.65 -12.49
CA GLU A 150 -2.03 18.10 -12.65
C GLU A 150 -0.72 18.65 -12.09
N CYS A 151 -0.23 18.09 -10.97
CA CYS A 151 0.89 18.64 -10.20
C CYS A 151 2.23 18.00 -10.55
N ALA A 152 2.28 16.70 -10.81
CA ALA A 152 3.51 16.01 -11.17
C ALA A 152 3.85 16.26 -12.64
N GLN A 153 5.14 16.28 -12.94
CA GLN A 153 5.60 16.17 -14.32
C GLN A 153 5.31 14.76 -14.86
N GLN A 154 5.73 14.51 -16.10
CA GLN A 154 5.66 13.16 -16.63
C GLN A 154 6.31 12.17 -15.67
N PRO A 155 5.73 10.97 -15.47
CA PRO A 155 6.26 10.02 -14.53
C PRO A 155 7.68 9.59 -14.91
N PHE A 156 8.52 9.45 -13.90
CA PHE A 156 9.78 8.74 -14.04
C PHE A 156 9.46 7.25 -14.19
N VAL A 157 9.94 6.61 -15.25
CA VAL A 157 9.64 5.21 -15.54
C VAL A 157 10.87 4.34 -15.28
N LEU A 158 10.77 3.49 -14.26
CA LEU A 158 11.75 2.45 -13.95
C LEU A 158 11.27 1.11 -14.51
N ARG A 159 11.99 0.60 -15.50
CA ARG A 159 11.67 -0.65 -16.17
C ARG A 159 12.72 -1.71 -15.85
N VAL A 160 12.31 -2.84 -15.32
CA VAL A 160 13.20 -3.98 -15.06
C VAL A 160 12.93 -5.03 -16.12
N PRO A 161 13.88 -5.27 -17.05
CA PRO A 161 13.70 -6.21 -18.14
C PRO A 161 13.50 -7.64 -17.65
N ARG A 162 12.90 -8.47 -18.53
CA ARG A 162 12.64 -9.89 -18.29
C ARG A 162 13.86 -10.62 -17.76
N ASN A 163 13.66 -11.49 -16.75
CA ASN A 163 14.70 -12.31 -16.13
C ASN A 163 15.89 -11.51 -15.58
N THR A 164 15.70 -10.23 -15.30
CA THR A 164 16.75 -9.33 -14.80
C THR A 164 16.52 -9.01 -13.32
N ARG A 165 17.60 -8.83 -12.58
CA ARG A 165 17.58 -8.34 -11.21
C ARG A 165 18.11 -6.91 -11.15
N LEU A 166 17.38 -6.05 -10.45
CA LEU A 166 17.79 -4.67 -10.17
C LEU A 166 17.66 -4.40 -8.68
N LYS A 167 18.68 -3.78 -8.11
CA LYS A 167 18.60 -3.12 -6.80
C LYS A 167 18.86 -1.64 -7.02
N ALA A 168 17.91 -0.82 -6.64
CA ALA A 168 17.96 0.62 -6.81
C ALA A 168 17.62 1.34 -5.52
N HIS A 169 18.20 2.53 -5.38
CA HIS A 169 17.94 3.42 -4.27
C HIS A 169 17.45 4.76 -4.81
N LEU A 170 16.34 5.23 -4.30
CA LEU A 170 15.71 6.50 -4.64
C LEU A 170 15.73 7.41 -3.42
N GLN A 171 16.32 8.59 -3.57
CA GLN A 171 16.29 9.65 -2.57
C GLN A 171 15.33 10.75 -3.02
N ILE A 172 14.38 11.13 -2.17
CA ILE A 172 13.43 12.20 -2.42
C ILE A 172 13.49 13.17 -1.24
N ASN A 173 13.81 14.44 -1.51
CA ASN A 173 13.96 15.44 -0.47
C ASN A 173 12.83 16.46 -0.55
N ALA A 174 12.17 16.73 0.57
CA ALA A 174 11.25 17.86 0.66
C ALA A 174 12.01 19.19 0.64
N HIS A 175 11.37 20.22 0.12
CA HIS A 175 11.92 21.57 0.02
C HIS A 175 11.17 22.54 0.93
N ASN A 176 11.92 23.55 1.41
CA ASN A 176 11.33 24.58 2.24
C ASN A 176 10.41 25.50 1.42
N ASN A 177 9.21 25.77 1.93
CA ASN A 177 8.15 26.58 1.31
C ASN A 177 7.71 26.10 -0.10
N ALA A 178 7.93 24.83 -0.42
CA ALA A 178 7.58 24.24 -1.70
C ALA A 178 6.82 22.92 -1.53
N LEU A 179 6.14 22.53 -2.61
CA LEU A 179 5.62 21.19 -2.80
C LEU A 179 6.57 20.41 -3.71
N ASN A 180 7.27 19.41 -3.18
CA ASN A 180 7.97 18.45 -4.04
C ASN A 180 6.98 17.36 -4.45
N CYS A 181 6.65 17.29 -5.75
CA CYS A 181 5.64 16.38 -6.29
C CYS A 181 6.24 15.49 -7.37
N ASN A 182 6.24 14.19 -7.14
CA ASN A 182 6.85 13.21 -8.04
C ASN A 182 5.86 12.10 -8.40
N SER A 183 5.91 11.64 -9.66
CA SER A 183 5.19 10.46 -10.13
C SER A 183 6.21 9.45 -10.67
N ILE A 184 6.06 8.20 -10.26
CA ILE A 184 7.00 7.12 -10.57
C ILE A 184 6.21 5.91 -11.05
N ASP A 185 6.56 5.40 -12.22
CA ASP A 185 6.04 4.15 -12.76
C ASP A 185 7.09 3.07 -12.70
N VAL A 186 6.75 1.94 -12.12
CA VAL A 186 7.61 0.76 -12.05
C VAL A 186 7.01 -0.35 -12.90
N ILE A 187 7.79 -0.84 -13.86
CA ILE A 187 7.42 -1.96 -14.73
C ILE A 187 8.40 -3.09 -14.48
N ALA A 188 7.97 -4.13 -13.79
CA ALA A 188 8.72 -5.37 -13.62
C ALA A 188 8.23 -6.38 -14.66
N GLU A 189 9.05 -6.65 -15.68
CA GLU A 189 8.72 -7.62 -16.73
C GLU A 189 8.75 -9.06 -16.19
N GLU A 190 8.38 -10.03 -17.03
CA GLU A 190 8.28 -11.44 -16.65
C GLU A 190 9.55 -11.95 -15.96
N ASN A 191 9.38 -12.55 -14.77
CA ASN A 191 10.47 -13.03 -13.90
C ASN A 191 11.51 -11.98 -13.51
N ALA A 192 11.21 -10.69 -13.64
CA ALA A 192 12.07 -9.63 -13.12
C ALA A 192 12.09 -9.62 -11.58
N ASP A 193 13.20 -9.19 -11.00
CA ASP A 193 13.39 -9.12 -9.55
C ASP A 193 13.90 -7.70 -9.19
N LEU A 194 13.03 -6.87 -8.63
CA LEU A 194 13.34 -5.50 -8.22
C LEU A 194 13.38 -5.39 -6.70
N ALA A 195 14.47 -4.88 -6.17
CA ALA A 195 14.56 -4.33 -4.83
C ALA A 195 14.74 -2.81 -4.91
N LEU A 196 13.72 -2.06 -4.53
CA LEU A 196 13.72 -0.60 -4.56
C LEU A 196 13.63 -0.05 -3.14
N THR A 197 14.63 0.72 -2.74
CA THR A 197 14.62 1.47 -1.48
C THR A 197 14.34 2.94 -1.77
N ILE A 198 13.36 3.51 -1.10
CA ILE A 198 13.00 4.92 -1.20
C ILE A 198 13.21 5.58 0.16
N ASN A 199 14.14 6.53 0.21
CA ASN A 199 14.31 7.38 1.37
C ASN A 199 13.68 8.75 1.14
N VAL A 200 12.92 9.19 2.12
CA VAL A 200 12.20 10.46 2.09
C VAL A 200 12.64 11.30 3.27
N ASP A 201 13.24 12.43 3.00
CA ASP A 201 13.81 13.32 4.02
C ASP A 201 13.51 14.79 3.74
N SER A 202 13.81 15.67 4.72
CA SER A 202 13.62 17.11 4.63
C SER A 202 14.74 17.86 5.32
N PRO A 203 14.91 19.17 5.02
CA PRO A 203 15.74 20.03 5.82
C PRO A 203 15.32 20.03 7.29
N HIS A 204 16.28 20.27 8.19
CA HIS A 204 16.02 20.37 9.64
C HIS A 204 15.12 21.54 10.03
N GLU A 205 15.13 22.60 9.25
CA GLU A 205 14.34 23.81 9.45
C GLU A 205 13.46 24.07 8.24
N GLY A 206 12.35 24.77 8.48
CA GLY A 206 11.42 25.14 7.44
C GLY A 206 10.15 24.30 7.46
N ALA A 207 9.32 24.48 6.46
CA ALA A 207 8.05 23.75 6.27
C ALA A 207 7.77 23.57 4.79
N GLY A 208 7.07 22.50 4.43
CA GLY A 208 6.77 22.20 3.04
C GLY A 208 5.87 20.96 2.93
N ALA A 209 5.72 20.48 1.72
CA ALA A 209 5.06 19.22 1.47
C ALA A 209 5.84 18.37 0.47
N LEU A 210 5.73 17.07 0.67
CA LEU A 210 6.21 16.08 -0.28
C LEU A 210 5.04 15.21 -0.71
N ALA A 211 4.91 15.02 -2.02
CA ALA A 211 3.89 14.19 -2.61
C ALA A 211 4.54 13.19 -3.58
N THR A 212 4.26 11.91 -3.38
CA THR A 212 4.81 10.85 -4.23
C THR A 212 3.67 9.96 -4.69
N GLN A 213 3.52 9.79 -5.99
CA GLN A 213 2.68 8.74 -6.57
C GLN A 213 3.56 7.66 -7.16
N LEU A 214 3.28 6.42 -6.83
CA LEU A 214 3.98 5.24 -7.33
C LEU A 214 2.99 4.26 -7.92
N ARG A 215 3.16 3.88 -9.19
CA ARG A 215 2.37 2.86 -9.86
C ARG A 215 3.28 1.67 -10.20
N ILE A 216 2.87 0.47 -9.83
CA ILE A 216 3.69 -0.75 -10.00
C ILE A 216 2.93 -1.76 -10.85
N PHE A 217 3.54 -2.18 -11.95
CA PHE A 217 3.10 -3.30 -12.76
C PHE A 217 4.08 -4.46 -12.59
N ALA A 218 3.61 -5.59 -12.06
CA ALA A 218 4.39 -6.81 -11.88
C ALA A 218 3.85 -7.91 -12.81
N ALA A 219 4.57 -8.19 -13.88
CA ALA A 219 4.24 -9.23 -14.85
C ALA A 219 4.42 -10.64 -14.27
N ASP A 220 4.10 -11.68 -15.04
CA ASP A 220 4.15 -13.08 -14.61
C ASP A 220 5.49 -13.43 -13.95
N GLY A 221 5.42 -14.00 -12.75
CA GLY A 221 6.58 -14.40 -11.95
C GLY A 221 7.48 -13.26 -11.44
N ALA A 222 7.14 -12.01 -11.72
CA ALA A 222 7.93 -10.86 -11.25
C ALA A 222 7.89 -10.73 -9.73
N ARG A 223 8.96 -10.19 -9.16
CA ARG A 223 9.09 -9.89 -7.75
C ARG A 223 9.48 -8.43 -7.57
N VAL A 224 8.69 -7.70 -6.82
CA VAL A 224 8.96 -6.32 -6.46
C VAL A 224 8.99 -6.19 -4.95
N SER A 225 10.12 -5.78 -4.42
CA SER A 225 10.30 -5.43 -3.01
C SER A 225 10.57 -3.94 -2.91
N LEU A 226 9.64 -3.21 -2.31
CA LEU A 226 9.73 -1.78 -2.06
C LEU A 226 9.88 -1.54 -0.55
N VAL A 227 10.92 -0.81 -0.17
CA VAL A 227 11.11 -0.32 1.19
C VAL A 227 11.11 1.20 1.16
N ARG A 228 10.12 1.83 1.80
CA ARG A 228 10.03 3.29 1.93
C ARG A 228 10.25 3.71 3.36
N THR A 229 11.23 4.58 3.59
CA THR A 229 11.51 5.18 4.90
C THR A 229 11.30 6.68 4.84
N GLN A 230 10.39 7.19 5.68
CA GLN A 230 10.04 8.61 5.75
C GLN A 230 10.49 9.18 7.10
N THR A 231 11.33 10.21 7.04
CA THR A 231 11.91 10.92 8.20
C THR A 231 11.77 12.44 8.10
N LEU A 232 10.73 12.91 7.44
CA LEU A 232 10.46 14.34 7.30
C LEU A 232 10.37 15.05 8.68
N ASN A 233 10.80 16.29 8.74
CA ASN A 233 10.65 17.08 9.94
C ASN A 233 9.16 17.36 10.24
N ASN A 234 8.86 17.65 11.50
CA ASN A 234 7.51 17.86 12.06
C ASN A 234 6.75 19.08 11.51
N THR A 235 7.31 19.80 10.58
CA THR A 235 6.71 20.97 9.91
C THR A 235 6.32 20.67 8.46
N TYR A 236 6.54 19.43 8.03
CA TYR A 236 6.23 18.98 6.67
C TYR A 236 4.99 18.12 6.63
N THR A 237 4.36 18.06 5.46
CA THR A 237 3.28 17.12 5.15
C THR A 237 3.76 16.09 4.13
N ASP A 238 3.45 14.81 4.36
CA ASP A 238 3.74 13.71 3.45
C ASP A 238 2.45 13.18 2.81
N ILE A 239 2.44 13.06 1.49
CA ILE A 239 1.36 12.49 0.69
C ILE A 239 1.94 11.34 -0.12
N ASN A 240 1.54 10.11 0.19
CA ASN A 240 2.08 8.93 -0.45
C ASN A 240 0.97 8.08 -1.04
N ASN A 241 0.94 7.98 -2.37
CA ASN A 241 -0.14 7.34 -3.12
C ASN A 241 0.42 6.19 -3.97
N ILE A 242 0.16 4.95 -3.57
CA ILE A 242 0.70 3.76 -4.25
C ILE A 242 -0.43 2.94 -4.84
N GLY A 243 -0.24 2.48 -6.08
CA GLY A 243 -1.07 1.48 -6.72
C GLY A 243 -0.23 0.36 -7.32
N PHE A 244 -0.67 -0.89 -7.21
CA PHE A 244 0.03 -1.98 -7.87
C PHE A 244 -0.93 -3.03 -8.43
N ILE A 245 -0.48 -3.70 -9.49
CA ILE A 245 -1.14 -4.85 -10.08
C ILE A 245 -0.15 -6.00 -10.23
N THR A 246 -0.60 -7.22 -9.95
CA THR A 246 0.21 -8.43 -10.08
C THR A 246 -0.43 -9.42 -11.04
N LEU A 247 0.37 -9.98 -11.95
CA LEU A 247 -0.04 -11.07 -12.80
C LEU A 247 0.34 -12.44 -12.19
N ASN A 248 0.26 -13.53 -12.97
CA ASN A 248 0.40 -14.88 -12.45
C ASN A 248 1.72 -15.12 -11.71
N ASN A 249 1.62 -15.70 -10.50
CA ASN A 249 2.76 -15.99 -9.63
C ASN A 249 3.64 -14.77 -9.28
N ALA A 250 3.20 -13.56 -9.60
CA ALA A 250 3.94 -12.35 -9.25
C ALA A 250 3.81 -12.03 -7.74
N ARG A 251 4.80 -11.34 -7.21
CA ARG A 251 4.83 -10.99 -5.80
C ARG A 251 5.24 -9.53 -5.61
N VAL A 252 4.45 -8.80 -4.84
CA VAL A 252 4.75 -7.43 -4.43
C VAL A 252 4.85 -7.38 -2.90
N THR A 253 5.97 -6.89 -2.41
CA THR A 253 6.16 -6.60 -0.97
C THR A 253 6.42 -5.11 -0.83
N ILE A 254 5.62 -4.42 -0.05
CA ILE A 254 5.79 -3.01 0.27
C ILE A 254 5.95 -2.89 1.78
N GLN A 255 7.06 -2.31 2.20
CA GLN A 255 7.30 -1.94 3.58
C GLN A 255 7.42 -0.43 3.69
N GLU A 256 6.57 0.17 4.51
CA GLU A 256 6.62 1.57 4.85
C GLU A 256 7.03 1.77 6.30
N THR A 257 7.99 2.66 6.53
CA THR A 257 8.38 3.13 7.85
C THR A 257 8.14 4.64 7.90
N VAL A 258 7.16 5.06 8.70
CA VAL A 258 6.67 6.44 8.79
C VAL A 258 6.99 6.99 10.16
N LEU A 259 7.97 7.88 10.25
CA LEU A 259 8.48 8.38 11.53
C LEU A 259 8.20 9.87 11.71
N GLY A 260 8.39 10.68 10.68
CA GLY A 260 8.29 12.15 10.73
C GLY A 260 7.02 12.71 10.12
N ALA A 261 7.07 13.97 9.73
CA ALA A 261 5.99 14.84 9.22
C ALA A 261 4.91 15.18 10.26
N THR A 262 4.29 16.35 10.12
CA THR A 262 3.11 16.73 10.92
C THR A 262 1.90 15.93 10.50
N ASN A 263 1.62 15.90 9.20
CA ASN A 263 0.51 15.16 8.63
C ASN A 263 1.04 14.17 7.59
N VAL A 264 0.57 12.94 7.68
CA VAL A 264 0.83 11.90 6.71
C VAL A 264 -0.48 11.37 6.17
N TYR A 265 -0.62 11.40 4.86
CA TYR A 265 -1.72 10.78 4.12
C TYR A 265 -1.12 9.72 3.21
N GLY A 266 -1.27 8.46 3.60
CA GLY A 266 -0.75 7.31 2.87
C GLY A 266 -1.86 6.44 2.33
N GLY A 267 -1.77 6.01 1.08
CA GLY A 267 -2.71 5.07 0.50
C GLY A 267 -2.01 4.03 -0.37
N ILE A 268 -2.39 2.76 -0.19
CA ILE A 268 -1.94 1.65 -1.05
C ILE A 268 -3.15 0.90 -1.57
N ALA A 269 -3.27 0.77 -2.89
CA ALA A 269 -4.22 -0.12 -3.53
C ALA A 269 -3.51 -1.21 -4.31
N GLY A 270 -3.89 -2.46 -4.07
CA GLY A 270 -3.36 -3.63 -4.75
C GLY A 270 -4.43 -4.38 -5.51
N ASP A 271 -4.10 -4.85 -6.71
CA ASP A 271 -4.93 -5.74 -7.50
C ASP A 271 -4.17 -7.04 -7.79
N LEU A 272 -4.57 -8.12 -7.11
CA LEU A 272 -4.04 -9.47 -7.31
C LEU A 272 -4.81 -10.12 -8.47
N ARG A 273 -4.44 -9.74 -9.69
CA ARG A 273 -5.14 -10.12 -10.92
C ARG A 273 -4.81 -11.52 -11.38
N GLY A 274 -3.54 -11.91 -11.29
CA GLY A 274 -3.08 -13.21 -11.76
C GLY A 274 -3.20 -14.31 -10.70
N ASP A 275 -3.26 -15.55 -11.16
CA ASP A 275 -3.34 -16.73 -10.31
C ASP A 275 -2.08 -16.91 -9.46
N ALA A 276 -2.28 -17.33 -8.21
CA ALA A 276 -1.22 -17.53 -7.22
C ALA A 276 -0.33 -16.30 -6.99
N SER A 277 -0.82 -15.11 -7.33
CA SER A 277 -0.12 -13.86 -7.03
C SER A 277 -0.23 -13.51 -5.55
N GLN A 278 0.74 -12.78 -5.03
CA GLN A 278 0.85 -12.50 -3.60
C GLN A 278 1.23 -11.06 -3.34
N CYS A 279 0.69 -10.49 -2.26
CA CYS A 279 1.20 -9.25 -1.74
C CYS A 279 1.44 -9.29 -0.23
N THR A 280 2.42 -8.50 0.21
CA THR A 280 2.69 -8.25 1.63
C THR A 280 2.87 -6.76 1.83
N LEU A 281 1.98 -6.15 2.62
CA LEU A 281 2.01 -4.74 2.95
C LEU A 281 2.35 -4.60 4.43
N LEU A 282 3.50 -4.00 4.72
CA LEU A 282 4.00 -3.79 6.07
C LEU A 282 4.07 -2.29 6.35
N LEU A 283 3.49 -1.87 7.46
CA LEU A 283 3.51 -0.49 7.93
C LEU A 283 4.05 -0.46 9.36
N ASP A 284 5.16 0.25 9.56
CA ASP A 284 5.66 0.60 10.88
C ASP A 284 5.58 2.12 11.04
N TYR A 285 4.91 2.64 12.08
CA TYR A 285 4.71 4.09 12.24
C TYR A 285 4.87 4.57 13.68
N LEU A 286 5.31 5.82 13.80
CA LEU A 286 5.36 6.57 15.04
C LEU A 286 4.45 7.81 14.94
N GLY A 287 3.62 8.03 15.95
CA GLY A 287 2.87 9.27 16.12
C GLY A 287 3.21 9.93 17.45
N PHE A 288 3.56 11.20 17.42
CA PHE A 288 3.87 12.01 18.60
C PHE A 288 3.42 13.47 18.43
N SER A 289 3.47 14.28 19.47
CA SER A 289 2.95 15.64 19.44
C SER A 289 1.47 15.68 19.02
N THR A 290 1.10 16.45 18.03
CA THR A 290 -0.24 16.54 17.43
C THR A 290 -0.30 15.95 16.03
N GLN A 291 0.61 15.03 15.70
CA GLN A 291 0.74 14.45 14.37
C GLN A 291 -0.48 13.65 13.96
N LEU A 292 -0.81 13.75 12.67
CA LEU A 292 -1.80 12.91 12.01
C LEU A 292 -1.14 11.80 11.18
N ARG A 293 -1.62 10.58 11.35
CA ARG A 293 -1.27 9.39 10.56
C ARG A 293 -2.54 8.83 9.93
N ASP A 294 -2.78 9.14 8.66
CA ASP A 294 -3.98 8.71 7.94
C ASP A 294 -3.59 7.72 6.84
N PHE A 295 -4.01 6.46 6.98
CA PHE A 295 -3.67 5.37 6.08
C PHE A 295 -4.92 4.69 5.51
N ASN A 296 -4.83 4.27 4.24
CA ASN A 296 -5.85 3.50 3.55
C ASN A 296 -5.20 2.40 2.69
N TYR A 297 -5.27 1.17 3.14
CA TYR A 297 -4.71 0.01 2.43
C TYR A 297 -5.84 -0.88 1.94
N SER A 298 -5.89 -1.12 0.64
CA SER A 298 -6.93 -1.91 0.00
C SER A 298 -6.31 -2.92 -0.95
N VAL A 299 -6.77 -4.17 -0.87
CA VAL A 299 -6.31 -5.23 -1.77
C VAL A 299 -7.50 -5.98 -2.34
N LYS A 300 -7.56 -6.04 -3.68
CA LYS A 300 -8.55 -6.79 -4.45
C LYS A 300 -7.96 -8.14 -4.89
N HIS A 301 -8.71 -9.20 -4.67
CA HIS A 301 -8.36 -10.55 -5.11
C HIS A 301 -9.22 -10.93 -6.30
N HIS A 302 -8.63 -11.01 -7.50
CA HIS A 302 -9.28 -11.46 -8.73
C HIS A 302 -8.83 -12.86 -9.16
N GLY A 303 -7.54 -13.15 -9.06
CA GLY A 303 -6.96 -14.44 -9.45
C GLY A 303 -7.28 -15.58 -8.48
N LEU A 304 -7.09 -16.80 -8.91
CA LEU A 304 -7.23 -18.00 -8.08
C LEU A 304 -6.05 -18.11 -7.11
N LYS A 305 -6.32 -18.54 -5.87
CA LYS A 305 -5.29 -18.85 -4.86
C LYS A 305 -4.33 -17.69 -4.59
N THR A 306 -4.84 -16.48 -4.63
CA THR A 306 -4.06 -15.28 -4.31
C THR A 306 -3.93 -15.11 -2.80
N GLU A 307 -2.83 -14.51 -2.36
CA GLU A 307 -2.55 -14.30 -0.95
C GLU A 307 -2.22 -12.82 -0.64
N CYS A 308 -2.83 -12.30 0.41
CA CYS A 308 -2.57 -10.95 0.90
C CYS A 308 -2.28 -10.95 2.40
N LEU A 309 -1.22 -10.25 2.80
CA LEU A 309 -0.94 -9.92 4.19
C LEU A 309 -0.80 -8.41 4.35
N ILE A 310 -1.68 -7.79 5.13
CA ILE A 310 -1.55 -6.41 5.60
C ILE A 310 -1.15 -6.46 7.07
N LYS A 311 -0.03 -5.84 7.43
CA LYS A 311 0.43 -5.78 8.81
C LYS A 311 0.88 -4.38 9.19
N ALA A 312 0.21 -3.79 10.16
CA ALA A 312 0.55 -2.48 10.71
C ALA A 312 1.03 -2.58 12.16
N ASN A 313 2.12 -1.89 12.48
CA ASN A 313 2.58 -1.76 13.85
C ASN A 313 2.85 -0.29 14.15
N GLY A 314 2.38 0.19 15.27
CA GLY A 314 2.55 1.59 15.63
C GLY A 314 2.75 1.85 17.11
N VAL A 315 3.37 2.98 17.37
CA VAL A 315 3.42 3.61 18.69
C VAL A 315 2.82 5.00 18.58
N LEU A 316 1.87 5.30 19.45
CA LEU A 316 1.23 6.60 19.55
C LEU A 316 1.46 7.20 20.93
N THR A 317 1.86 8.44 20.97
CA THR A 317 2.15 9.18 22.21
C THR A 317 1.65 10.62 22.13
N GLN A 318 1.55 11.29 23.27
CA GLN A 318 1.06 12.65 23.44
C GLN A 318 -0.37 12.83 22.90
N HIS A 319 -0.61 13.70 21.93
CA HIS A 319 -1.93 14.00 21.36
C HIS A 319 -2.01 13.56 19.89
N SER A 320 -1.19 12.58 19.49
CA SER A 320 -1.16 12.12 18.11
C SER A 320 -2.45 11.38 17.74
N LYS A 321 -2.78 11.46 16.47
CA LYS A 321 -3.96 10.82 15.88
C LYS A 321 -3.58 9.85 14.78
N LYS A 322 -4.17 8.64 14.81
CA LYS A 322 -4.05 7.69 13.70
C LYS A 322 -5.42 7.26 13.20
N VAL A 323 -5.56 7.16 11.90
CA VAL A 323 -6.67 6.52 11.20
C VAL A 323 -6.08 5.46 10.26
N LEU A 324 -6.41 4.20 10.45
CA LEU A 324 -6.08 3.13 9.50
C LEU A 324 -7.35 2.51 8.96
N ARG A 325 -7.45 2.44 7.64
CA ARG A 325 -8.50 1.71 6.91
C ARG A 325 -7.83 0.57 6.18
N GLY A 326 -8.20 -0.66 6.49
CA GLY A 326 -7.71 -1.85 5.84
C GLY A 326 -8.86 -2.54 5.12
N THR A 327 -8.74 -2.79 3.82
CA THR A 327 -9.78 -3.44 3.03
C THR A 327 -9.20 -4.65 2.31
N ILE A 328 -9.82 -5.80 2.51
CA ILE A 328 -9.58 -7.02 1.73
C ILE A 328 -10.86 -7.30 0.95
N ASP A 329 -10.77 -7.30 -0.38
CA ASP A 329 -11.91 -7.53 -1.27
C ASP A 329 -11.72 -8.85 -2.03
N LEU A 330 -12.48 -9.87 -1.61
CA LEU A 330 -12.47 -11.22 -2.19
C LEU A 330 -13.58 -11.29 -3.25
N ILE A 331 -13.20 -10.96 -4.48
CA ILE A 331 -14.11 -10.83 -5.61
C ILE A 331 -14.55 -12.21 -6.11
N HIS A 332 -15.78 -12.31 -6.62
CA HIS A 332 -16.27 -13.56 -7.20
C HIS A 332 -15.32 -14.11 -8.28
N GLY A 333 -14.95 -15.37 -8.14
CA GLY A 333 -13.97 -16.06 -9.00
C GLY A 333 -12.60 -16.30 -8.36
N CYS A 334 -12.26 -15.63 -7.26
CA CYS A 334 -10.95 -15.76 -6.58
C CYS A 334 -10.81 -17.00 -5.68
N LYS A 335 -11.30 -18.16 -6.12
CA LYS A 335 -11.30 -19.40 -5.32
C LYS A 335 -9.94 -19.77 -4.75
N GLY A 336 -9.94 -20.23 -3.51
CA GLY A 336 -8.74 -20.64 -2.80
C GLY A 336 -7.88 -19.47 -2.30
N SER A 337 -8.35 -18.22 -2.43
CA SER A 337 -7.62 -17.03 -2.01
C SER A 337 -7.71 -16.79 -0.51
N ALA A 338 -6.68 -16.15 0.05
CA ALA A 338 -6.59 -15.84 1.46
C ALA A 338 -6.08 -14.42 1.70
N GLY A 339 -6.80 -13.67 2.55
CA GLY A 339 -6.41 -12.34 2.99
C GLY A 339 -6.33 -12.25 4.50
N GLN A 340 -5.29 -11.60 5.00
CA GLN A 340 -5.09 -11.38 6.42
C GLN A 340 -4.68 -9.94 6.70
N GLU A 341 -5.37 -9.30 7.66
CA GLU A 341 -5.01 -8.00 8.21
C GLU A 341 -4.67 -8.14 9.70
N ASN A 342 -3.52 -7.62 10.11
CA ASN A 342 -3.10 -7.58 11.50
C ASN A 342 -2.63 -6.19 11.89
N GLU A 343 -3.12 -5.66 12.98
CA GLU A 343 -2.64 -4.41 13.54
C GLU A 343 -2.17 -4.61 14.98
N THR A 344 -1.05 -3.96 15.32
CA THR A 344 -0.56 -3.86 16.69
C THR A 344 -0.23 -2.41 17.00
N VAL A 345 -0.95 -1.81 17.95
CA VAL A 345 -0.73 -0.41 18.36
C VAL A 345 -0.45 -0.33 19.84
N LEU A 346 0.66 0.28 20.19
CA LEU A 346 0.97 0.68 21.55
C LEU A 346 0.54 2.14 21.77
N LEU A 347 -0.38 2.35 22.69
CA LEU A 347 -0.81 3.67 23.16
C LEU A 347 -0.01 4.01 24.41
N VAL A 348 0.82 5.02 24.33
CA VAL A 348 1.68 5.43 25.45
C VAL A 348 0.92 6.38 26.38
N ASP A 349 0.19 7.32 25.81
CA ASP A 349 -0.59 8.32 26.55
C ASP A 349 -2.10 8.13 26.35
N ASP A 350 -2.88 8.63 27.29
CA ASP A 350 -4.35 8.53 27.28
C ASP A 350 -5.01 9.50 26.28
N ASP A 351 -4.31 10.55 25.87
CA ASP A 351 -4.82 11.61 24.98
C ASP A 351 -4.63 11.30 23.49
N VAL A 352 -4.10 10.11 23.14
CA VAL A 352 -3.96 9.68 21.75
C VAL A 352 -5.30 9.27 21.15
N GLU A 353 -5.50 9.59 19.87
CA GLU A 353 -6.68 9.15 19.12
C GLU A 353 -6.30 8.04 18.13
N ASN A 354 -6.72 6.82 18.40
CA ASN A 354 -6.48 5.67 17.54
C ASN A 354 -7.77 5.14 16.93
N LEU A 355 -7.90 5.24 15.61
CA LEU A 355 -9.06 4.78 14.86
C LEU A 355 -8.64 3.72 13.85
N THR A 356 -9.31 2.57 13.85
CA THR A 356 -9.03 1.46 12.95
C THR A 356 -10.33 0.94 12.34
N VAL A 357 -10.35 0.75 11.04
CA VAL A 357 -11.51 0.26 10.28
C VAL A 357 -11.08 -0.89 9.38
N PRO A 358 -11.08 -2.12 9.89
CA PRO A 358 -10.90 -3.30 9.06
C PRO A 358 -12.17 -3.59 8.28
N VAL A 359 -12.04 -3.90 6.99
CA VAL A 359 -13.16 -4.26 6.10
C VAL A 359 -12.80 -5.50 5.31
N ILE A 360 -13.67 -6.51 5.34
CA ILE A 360 -13.57 -7.67 4.45
C ILE A 360 -14.83 -7.69 3.60
N LEU A 361 -14.67 -7.49 2.30
CA LEU A 361 -15.70 -7.68 1.29
C LEU A 361 -15.53 -9.10 0.75
N CYS A 362 -16.57 -9.91 0.82
CA CYS A 362 -16.48 -11.33 0.46
C CYS A 362 -17.63 -11.70 -0.47
N ASN A 363 -17.28 -11.93 -1.74
CA ASN A 363 -18.20 -12.32 -2.80
C ASN A 363 -17.89 -13.73 -3.37
N GLU A 364 -17.02 -14.51 -2.69
CA GLU A 364 -16.65 -15.87 -3.07
C GLU A 364 -16.75 -16.79 -1.84
N ASP A 365 -17.20 -18.03 -2.03
CA ASP A 365 -17.44 -18.98 -0.93
C ASP A 365 -16.17 -19.72 -0.48
N ASP A 366 -15.27 -20.06 -1.44
CA ASP A 366 -14.06 -20.83 -1.17
C ASP A 366 -12.84 -19.91 -0.96
N VAL A 367 -12.88 -19.13 0.12
CA VAL A 367 -11.84 -18.16 0.47
C VAL A 367 -11.65 -18.06 1.99
N ALA A 368 -10.53 -17.47 2.42
CA ALA A 368 -10.25 -17.15 3.81
C ALA A 368 -9.96 -15.66 3.99
N GLY A 369 -10.75 -14.98 4.80
CA GLY A 369 -10.54 -13.59 5.19
C GLY A 369 -10.43 -13.49 6.72
N ASN A 370 -9.32 -12.93 7.22
CA ASN A 370 -9.11 -12.73 8.64
C ASN A 370 -8.63 -11.31 8.94
N HIS A 371 -9.09 -10.75 10.04
CA HIS A 371 -8.52 -9.55 10.61
C HIS A 371 -8.26 -9.70 12.11
N GLY A 372 -7.24 -9.02 12.63
CA GLY A 372 -6.94 -8.99 14.05
C GLY A 372 -6.31 -7.65 14.44
N ALA A 373 -6.72 -7.09 15.56
CA ALA A 373 -6.13 -5.90 16.11
C ALA A 373 -5.76 -6.10 17.57
N THR A 374 -4.52 -5.75 17.91
CA THR A 374 -4.03 -5.67 19.28
C THR A 374 -3.71 -4.22 19.60
N ILE A 375 -4.62 -3.57 20.29
CA ILE A 375 -4.50 -2.15 20.66
C ILE A 375 -4.48 -2.09 22.18
N GLY A 376 -3.48 -1.43 22.75
CA GLY A 376 -3.40 -1.35 24.19
C GLY A 376 -2.34 -0.40 24.71
N HIS A 377 -2.53 -0.01 25.96
CA HIS A 377 -1.55 0.72 26.75
C HIS A 377 -0.51 -0.23 27.35
N VAL A 378 0.64 0.34 27.71
CA VAL A 378 1.58 -0.37 28.57
C VAL A 378 0.87 -0.69 29.88
N ARG A 379 0.77 -1.96 30.23
CA ARG A 379 0.04 -2.38 31.44
C ARG A 379 0.67 -1.78 32.70
N ALA A 380 -0.17 -1.38 33.65
CA ALA A 380 0.28 -0.80 34.92
C ALA A 380 1.30 -1.69 35.63
N GLU A 381 1.13 -3.02 35.54
CA GLU A 381 2.08 -3.99 36.13
C GLU A 381 3.44 -3.97 35.43
N GLN A 382 3.47 -3.78 34.11
CA GLN A 382 4.72 -3.64 33.35
C GLN A 382 5.42 -2.33 33.72
N MET A 383 4.67 -1.23 33.82
CA MET A 383 5.21 0.05 34.26
C MET A 383 5.74 -0.02 35.71
N PHE A 384 5.00 -0.69 36.61
CA PHE A 384 5.45 -0.91 37.97
C PHE A 384 6.74 -1.77 38.02
N TYR A 385 6.80 -2.84 37.20
CA TYR A 385 8.01 -3.65 37.10
C TYR A 385 9.22 -2.84 36.63
N LEU A 386 9.05 -2.04 35.57
CA LEU A 386 10.10 -1.18 35.03
C LEU A 386 10.54 -0.13 36.09
N ALA A 387 9.57 0.50 36.77
CA ALA A 387 9.85 1.44 37.87
C ALA A 387 10.59 0.77 39.03
N SER A 388 10.25 -0.48 39.38
CA SER A 388 10.95 -1.23 40.42
C SER A 388 12.40 -1.57 40.05
N ARG A 389 12.73 -1.51 38.76
CA ARG A 389 14.10 -1.66 38.22
C ARG A 389 14.81 -0.32 38.03
N GLY A 390 14.23 0.78 38.50
CA GLY A 390 14.84 2.10 38.48
C GLY A 390 14.60 2.91 37.20
N LEU A 391 13.73 2.43 36.28
CA LEU A 391 13.36 3.18 35.10
C LEU A 391 12.24 4.16 35.43
N SER A 392 12.43 5.44 35.07
CA SER A 392 11.33 6.43 35.12
C SER A 392 10.24 6.06 34.11
N LYS A 393 9.03 6.62 34.26
CA LYS A 393 7.96 6.46 33.27
C LYS A 393 8.46 6.87 31.88
N GLN A 394 9.10 8.01 31.78
CA GLN A 394 9.65 8.54 30.55
C GLN A 394 10.70 7.61 29.92
N ALA A 395 11.63 7.06 30.71
CA ALA A 395 12.62 6.11 30.21
C ALA A 395 12.00 4.79 29.72
N ALA A 396 10.91 4.35 30.35
CA ALA A 396 10.15 3.19 29.88
C ALA A 396 9.42 3.45 28.55
N GLU A 397 8.81 4.62 28.40
CA GLU A 397 8.15 5.06 27.16
C GLU A 397 9.17 5.15 26.00
N GLN A 398 10.30 5.76 26.25
CA GLN A 398 11.43 5.83 25.31
C GLN A 398 11.89 4.45 24.87
N MET A 399 11.97 3.48 25.80
CA MET A 399 12.34 2.09 25.44
C MET A 399 11.38 1.45 24.43
N PHE A 400 10.08 1.74 24.52
CA PHE A 400 9.10 1.20 23.56
C PHE A 400 9.24 1.85 22.18
N VAL A 401 9.44 3.17 22.13
CA VAL A 401 9.71 3.91 20.88
C VAL A 401 11.00 3.39 20.24
N SER A 402 12.04 3.23 21.04
CA SER A 402 13.32 2.67 20.60
C SER A 402 13.18 1.27 20.00
N ALA A 403 12.43 0.40 20.64
CA ALA A 403 12.18 -0.95 20.14
C ALA A 403 11.43 -0.96 18.80
N LEU A 404 10.54 0.00 18.55
CA LEU A 404 9.89 0.16 17.25
C LEU A 404 10.90 0.59 16.19
N LEU A 405 11.75 1.58 16.49
CA LEU A 405 12.77 2.06 15.56
C LEU A 405 13.80 0.99 15.21
N GLU A 406 14.28 0.25 16.20
CA GLU A 406 15.17 -0.90 15.97
C GLU A 406 14.50 -1.97 15.10
N LYS A 407 13.24 -2.29 15.38
CA LYS A 407 12.47 -3.24 14.59
C LYS A 407 12.29 -2.74 13.15
N ALA A 408 11.96 -1.46 12.94
CA ALA A 408 11.83 -0.87 11.62
C ALA A 408 13.15 -0.95 10.84
N ALA A 409 14.28 -0.63 11.49
CA ALA A 409 15.62 -0.75 10.92
C ALA A 409 15.96 -2.20 10.53
N LEU A 410 15.66 -3.17 11.41
CA LEU A 410 15.90 -4.59 11.16
C LEU A 410 15.00 -5.13 10.02
N ASN A 411 13.75 -4.71 9.97
CA ASN A 411 12.83 -5.11 8.90
C ASN A 411 13.28 -4.56 7.54
N ALA A 412 13.68 -3.30 7.49
CA ALA A 412 14.27 -2.71 6.29
C ALA A 412 15.48 -3.52 5.81
N ALA A 413 16.31 -3.97 6.75
CA ALA A 413 17.46 -4.81 6.47
C ALA A 413 17.12 -6.23 5.97
N GLN A 414 16.06 -6.85 6.46
CA GLN A 414 15.69 -8.24 6.13
C GLN A 414 14.98 -8.40 4.79
N ASN A 415 14.24 -7.39 4.34
CA ASN A 415 13.49 -7.47 3.09
C ASN A 415 14.36 -7.39 1.83
N GLU A 416 15.64 -7.11 1.99
CA GLU A 416 16.59 -7.00 0.88
C GLU A 416 17.14 -8.34 0.35
N GLY A 417 16.63 -9.47 0.81
CA GLY A 417 16.95 -10.80 0.27
C GLY A 417 18.29 -11.38 0.72
N ALA A 418 18.25 -12.57 1.27
CA ALA A 418 19.28 -13.28 2.00
C ALA A 418 20.52 -13.73 1.20
N ASN A 419 20.94 -13.07 0.14
CA ASN A 419 22.12 -13.47 -0.61
C ASN A 419 22.92 -12.26 -1.09
N SER A 420 23.89 -11.87 -0.34
CA SER A 420 25.22 -11.43 -0.77
C SER A 420 25.85 -10.36 0.14
N ASN A 421 27.16 -10.23 0.04
CA ASN A 421 28.02 -9.25 0.73
C ASN A 421 27.67 -7.77 0.48
N SER A 422 26.70 -7.46 -0.37
CA SER A 422 26.13 -6.13 -0.66
C SER A 422 25.14 -5.61 0.38
N TYR A 423 24.69 -6.48 1.24
CA TYR A 423 23.74 -6.26 2.33
C TYR A 423 24.09 -5.08 3.26
N HIS A 424 25.38 -4.81 3.41
CA HIS A 424 25.88 -3.78 4.31
C HIS A 424 25.73 -2.34 3.80
N GLY A 425 25.57 -2.12 2.50
CA GLY A 425 25.48 -0.78 1.90
C GLY A 425 24.11 -0.13 2.10
N ILE A 426 23.06 -0.86 1.74
CA ILE A 426 21.67 -0.36 1.79
C ILE A 426 21.15 -0.39 3.24
N CYS A 427 21.51 -1.41 4.01
CA CYS A 427 21.26 -1.41 5.46
C CYS A 427 21.91 -0.24 6.19
N ARG A 428 23.10 0.19 5.76
CA ARG A 428 23.74 1.40 6.30
C ARG A 428 22.97 2.66 5.99
N LEU A 429 22.37 2.79 4.79
CA LEU A 429 21.55 3.94 4.43
C LEU A 429 20.27 3.99 5.25
N GLY A 430 19.54 2.89 5.38
CA GLY A 430 18.33 2.80 6.20
C GLY A 430 18.61 3.04 7.68
N SER A 431 19.64 2.41 8.25
CA SER A 431 20.01 2.63 9.66
C SER A 431 20.54 4.04 9.92
N ASN A 432 21.35 4.61 9.02
CA ASN A 432 21.82 5.98 9.17
C ASN A 432 20.67 6.99 9.15
N VAL A 433 19.66 6.80 8.30
CA VAL A 433 18.48 7.67 8.23
C VAL A 433 17.67 7.57 9.54
N ILE A 434 17.53 6.38 10.10
CA ILE A 434 16.85 6.17 11.38
C ILE A 434 17.66 6.75 12.55
N ASP A 435 18.98 6.59 12.55
CA ASP A 435 19.88 7.19 13.54
C ASP A 435 19.82 8.73 13.49
N ASP A 436 19.85 9.33 12.30
CA ASP A 436 19.72 10.77 12.12
C ASP A 436 18.34 11.27 12.59
N PHE A 437 17.28 10.49 12.37
CA PHE A 437 15.94 10.80 12.87
C PHE A 437 15.86 10.72 14.41
N ALA A 438 16.48 9.71 15.03
CA ALA A 438 16.54 9.58 16.48
C ALA A 438 17.26 10.79 17.12
N ILE A 439 18.32 11.30 16.48
CA ILE A 439 19.01 12.52 16.91
C ILE A 439 18.06 13.74 16.82
N ARG A 440 17.24 13.84 15.77
CA ARG A 440 16.25 14.92 15.63
C ARG A 440 15.15 14.82 16.70
N LEU A 441 14.68 13.62 17.02
CA LEU A 441 13.71 13.41 18.10
C LEU A 441 14.27 13.87 19.45
N ALA A 442 15.54 13.60 19.73
CA ALA A 442 16.20 14.05 20.96
C ALA A 442 16.23 15.59 21.07
N SER A 443 16.31 16.32 19.94
CA SER A 443 16.24 17.79 19.94
C SER A 443 14.86 18.36 20.25
N HIS A 444 13.82 17.52 20.26
CA HIS A 444 12.43 17.89 20.59
C HIS A 444 11.96 17.37 21.95
N ASP A 445 12.86 17.23 22.94
CA ASP A 445 12.59 16.67 24.28
C ASP A 445 12.11 15.19 24.27
N ILE A 446 12.16 14.52 23.14
CA ILE A 446 12.02 13.08 23.05
C ILE A 446 13.43 12.50 23.08
N ASP A 447 14.00 12.40 24.29
CA ASP A 447 15.34 11.84 24.48
C ASP A 447 15.31 10.33 24.27
N LEU A 448 15.76 9.88 23.12
CA LEU A 448 15.91 8.46 22.75
C LEU A 448 17.34 7.97 23.04
N ALA A 449 18.00 8.48 24.06
CA ALA A 449 19.33 8.00 24.45
C ALA A 449 19.25 6.55 24.99
N PRO A 450 20.10 5.60 24.55
CA PRO A 450 21.08 5.61 23.46
C PRO A 450 20.72 4.60 22.35
N LEU A 451 20.10 5.06 21.28
CA LEU A 451 19.87 4.23 20.09
C LEU A 451 21.05 4.24 19.12
N THR A 452 22.05 5.05 19.36
CA THR A 452 23.18 5.15 18.46
C THR A 452 24.19 4.04 18.75
N HIS A 453 24.16 3.00 17.94
CA HIS A 453 25.28 2.04 17.82
C HIS A 453 26.64 2.76 17.70
N LYS A 454 26.67 4.00 17.21
CA LYS A 454 27.86 4.84 17.12
C LYS A 454 28.43 5.20 18.49
N GLU A 455 27.60 5.60 19.48
CA GLU A 455 28.11 5.95 20.81
C GLU A 455 28.57 4.70 21.57
N ALA A 456 27.85 3.57 21.44
CA ALA A 456 28.27 2.31 22.03
C ALA A 456 29.59 1.78 21.40
N HIS A 457 29.78 1.98 20.07
CA HIS A 457 31.03 1.63 19.39
C HIS A 457 32.17 2.59 19.77
N MET A 458 31.91 3.91 19.82
CA MET A 458 32.92 4.89 20.24
C MET A 458 33.33 4.71 21.70
N GLN A 459 32.37 4.41 22.61
CA GLN A 459 32.68 4.10 24.01
C GLN A 459 33.41 2.77 24.16
N ALA A 460 33.13 1.77 23.33
CA ALA A 460 33.84 0.50 23.30
C ALA A 460 35.27 0.67 22.73
N GLU A 461 35.44 1.48 21.71
CA GLU A 461 36.78 1.81 21.13
C GLU A 461 37.60 2.69 22.08
N GLN A 462 36.98 3.63 22.79
CA GLN A 462 37.65 4.46 23.79
C GLN A 462 38.10 3.62 25.01
N LYS A 463 37.25 2.71 25.50
CA LYS A 463 37.62 1.76 26.56
C LYS A 463 38.70 0.76 26.13
N ALA A 464 38.67 0.35 24.84
CA ALA A 464 39.71 -0.54 24.30
C ALA A 464 41.07 0.19 24.14
N SER A 465 41.04 1.51 23.86
CA SER A 465 42.29 2.31 23.76
C SER A 465 42.86 2.71 25.13
N GLU A 466 42.03 2.82 26.16
CA GLU A 466 42.48 3.11 27.54
C GLU A 466 42.98 1.86 28.30
N GLY A 467 42.58 0.65 27.87
CA GLY A 467 43.02 -0.63 28.48
C GLY A 467 44.36 -1.17 27.99
N THR A 468 45.06 -0.48 27.10
CA THR A 468 46.36 -0.90 26.54
C THR A 468 47.55 -0.11 27.13
N HIS A 469 47.36 0.65 28.22
CA HIS A 469 48.38 1.43 28.89
C HIS A 469 48.51 1.09 30.40
N GLU A 470 48.29 -0.17 30.83
CA GLU A 470 48.77 -0.69 32.10
C GLU A 470 49.65 -1.92 31.92
#